data_932923540df0b4c2a19ae8792e713fa4
#
_entry.id   932923540df0b4c2a19ae8792e713fa4
#
_cell.length_a   1.000
_cell.length_b   1.000
_cell.length_c   1.000
_cell.angle_alpha   90.00
_cell.angle_beta   90.00
_cell.angle_gamma   90.00
#
_symmetry.space_group_name_H-M   'P 1'
#
loop_
_entity.id
_entity.type
_entity.pdbx_description
1 polymer ?
#
loop_
_entity_poly.entity_id
_entity_poly.type
_entity_poly.pdbx_seq_one_letter_code
_entity_poly.pdbx_strand_id
1 'polypeptide(L)'
;MVDLFSELKTRAHDLGFDSIGVSFAAPARRLDAYLLWVEDGRVGEMGYMARADRIARRQNPQIILPGLQSIITVGLSYFTRQVPPRIANDPSRGRISNYAWGVDYHDVMTPRLEELAAWLRERDPHSQSRVYVDTGAILERDHAQTAGLGFTGKNTMLIDPKNGSWFFLGELLTTLALPPTPPAALPSCGSCHRCLTACPTGAFPAAYVLDARRC
;
A
#
# COMPACT_ATOMS: atom_id res chain seq x y z
N MET A 1 -2.66 -5.36 31.49
CA MET A 1 -3.64 -5.26 30.39
C MET A 1 -2.85 -5.34 29.10
N VAL A 2 -3.17 -6.28 28.23
CA VAL A 2 -2.58 -6.35 26.90
C VAL A 2 -3.09 -5.13 26.14
N ASP A 3 -2.19 -4.42 25.50
CA ASP A 3 -2.52 -3.23 24.71
C ASP A 3 -3.31 -3.67 23.46
N LEU A 4 -4.40 -2.97 23.15
CA LEU A 4 -5.27 -3.26 22.00
C LEU A 4 -4.48 -3.37 20.69
N PHE A 5 -3.41 -2.59 20.52
CA PHE A 5 -2.54 -2.69 19.35
C PHE A 5 -1.81 -4.04 19.30
N SER A 6 -1.35 -4.54 20.44
CA SER A 6 -0.69 -5.86 20.52
C SER A 6 -1.66 -7.01 20.19
N GLU A 7 -2.92 -6.92 20.64
CA GLU A 7 -3.96 -7.88 20.26
C GLU A 7 -4.30 -7.80 18.78
N LEU A 8 -4.44 -6.58 18.22
CA LEU A 8 -4.68 -6.33 16.82
C LEU A 8 -3.56 -6.93 15.94
N LYS A 9 -2.31 -6.74 16.36
CA LYS A 9 -1.14 -7.31 15.69
C LYS A 9 -1.19 -8.84 15.68
N THR A 10 -1.46 -9.45 16.82
CA THR A 10 -1.61 -10.91 16.91
C THR A 10 -2.72 -11.40 15.99
N ARG A 11 -3.89 -10.76 16.05
CA ARG A 11 -5.03 -11.15 15.22
C ARG A 11 -4.72 -11.02 13.71
N ALA A 12 -4.04 -9.96 13.29
CA ALA A 12 -3.63 -9.80 11.89
C ALA A 12 -2.68 -10.92 11.44
N HIS A 13 -1.73 -11.31 12.28
CA HIS A 13 -0.85 -12.45 11.98
C HIS A 13 -1.60 -13.78 11.93
N ASP A 14 -2.57 -14.02 12.81
CA ASP A 14 -3.43 -15.22 12.79
C ASP A 14 -4.25 -15.29 11.49
N LEU A 15 -4.64 -14.15 10.95
CA LEU A 15 -5.29 -14.01 9.64
C LEU A 15 -4.32 -14.15 8.45
N GLY A 16 -3.03 -14.32 8.71
CA GLY A 16 -1.99 -14.58 7.73
C GLY A 16 -1.39 -13.33 7.07
N PHE A 17 -1.54 -12.15 7.68
CA PHE A 17 -0.79 -10.96 7.25
C PHE A 17 0.63 -10.97 7.82
N ASP A 18 1.62 -10.63 7.02
CA ASP A 18 3.04 -10.62 7.41
C ASP A 18 3.43 -9.36 8.18
N SER A 19 2.75 -8.27 7.91
CA SER A 19 3.01 -6.99 8.56
C SER A 19 1.73 -6.21 8.81
N ILE A 20 1.75 -5.37 9.84
CA ILE A 20 0.65 -4.48 10.21
C ILE A 20 1.21 -3.24 10.89
N GLY A 21 0.57 -2.11 10.64
CA GLY A 21 0.82 -0.86 11.33
C GLY A 21 -0.40 0.05 11.32
N VAL A 22 -0.38 1.06 12.16
CA VAL A 22 -1.46 2.03 12.32
C VAL A 22 -0.92 3.43 12.07
N SER A 23 -1.66 4.21 11.31
CA SER A 23 -1.43 5.64 11.15
C SER A 23 -2.67 6.46 11.55
N PHE A 24 -2.47 7.73 11.88
CA PHE A 24 -3.59 8.65 12.08
C PHE A 24 -4.38 8.84 10.79
N ALA A 25 -5.66 9.16 10.92
CA ALA A 25 -6.56 9.53 9.85
C ALA A 25 -6.25 10.95 9.34
N ALA A 26 -5.20 11.09 8.58
CA ALA A 26 -4.77 12.33 7.96
C ALA A 26 -4.60 12.13 6.44
N PRO A 27 -4.62 13.19 5.63
CA PRO A 27 -4.16 13.13 4.25
C PRO A 27 -2.75 12.53 4.16
N ALA A 28 -2.49 11.80 3.10
CA ALA A 28 -1.18 11.19 2.89
C ALA A 28 -0.07 12.25 2.80
N ARG A 29 1.11 11.96 3.31
CA ARG A 29 2.24 12.90 3.39
C ARG A 29 2.72 13.41 2.02
N ARG A 30 2.48 12.62 0.97
CA ARG A 30 2.87 12.94 -0.42
C ARG A 30 1.68 13.34 -1.28
N LEU A 31 0.60 13.80 -0.67
CA LEU A 31 -0.58 14.25 -1.38
C LEU A 31 -0.24 15.33 -2.43
N ASP A 32 0.60 16.31 -2.09
CA ASP A 32 1.00 17.38 -3.02
C ASP A 32 1.75 16.82 -4.23
N ALA A 33 2.64 15.85 -4.01
CA ALA A 33 3.35 15.18 -5.11
C ALA A 33 2.38 14.40 -6.04
N TYR A 34 1.34 13.80 -5.48
CA TYR A 34 0.29 13.15 -6.26
C TYR A 34 -0.54 14.17 -7.07
N LEU A 35 -0.93 15.29 -6.48
CA LEU A 35 -1.69 16.34 -7.16
C LEU A 35 -0.90 16.93 -8.33
N LEU A 36 0.38 17.24 -8.12
CA LEU A 36 1.29 17.70 -9.16
C LEU A 36 1.46 16.65 -10.28
N TRP A 37 1.55 15.36 -9.92
CA TRP A 37 1.65 14.26 -10.88
C TRP A 37 0.41 14.15 -11.77
N VAL A 38 -0.79 14.39 -11.20
CA VAL A 38 -2.06 14.46 -11.94
C VAL A 38 -2.08 15.68 -12.85
N GLU A 39 -1.71 16.86 -12.34
CA GLU A 39 -1.66 18.13 -13.09
C GLU A 39 -0.70 18.04 -14.28
N ASP A 40 0.45 17.40 -14.12
CA ASP A 40 1.43 17.15 -15.20
C ASP A 40 0.93 16.15 -16.26
N GLY A 41 -0.27 15.57 -16.10
CA GLY A 41 -0.81 14.56 -17.03
C GLY A 41 -0.04 13.25 -17.04
N ARG A 42 0.74 12.95 -16.00
CA ARG A 42 1.58 11.75 -15.93
C ARG A 42 0.81 10.48 -15.60
N VAL A 43 -0.50 10.60 -15.39
CA VAL A 43 -1.42 9.48 -15.14
C VAL A 43 -1.55 8.52 -16.32
N GLY A 44 -1.26 8.99 -17.54
CA GLY A 44 -1.43 8.19 -18.76
C GLY A 44 -2.88 7.71 -18.90
N GLU A 45 -3.05 6.42 -19.19
CA GLU A 45 -4.38 5.81 -19.34
C GLU A 45 -5.12 5.58 -18.00
N MET A 46 -4.45 5.82 -16.86
CA MET A 46 -5.06 5.67 -15.54
C MET A 46 -5.94 6.89 -15.17
N GLY A 47 -6.83 7.33 -16.08
CA GLY A 47 -7.71 8.50 -15.89
C GLY A 47 -8.55 8.43 -14.61
N TYR A 48 -8.82 7.23 -14.10
CA TYR A 48 -9.50 7.05 -12.82
C TYR A 48 -8.74 7.69 -11.64
N MET A 49 -7.42 7.82 -11.73
CA MET A 49 -6.61 8.49 -10.71
C MET A 49 -6.89 10.00 -10.68
N ALA A 50 -7.20 10.60 -11.81
CA ALA A 50 -7.45 12.04 -11.97
C ALA A 50 -8.93 12.45 -11.77
N ARG A 51 -9.82 11.52 -11.41
CA ARG A 51 -11.23 11.84 -11.17
C ARG A 51 -11.37 12.74 -9.95
N ALA A 52 -12.22 13.77 -10.06
CA ALA A 52 -12.43 14.76 -9.01
C ALA A 52 -12.92 14.13 -7.69
N ASP A 53 -13.82 13.13 -7.74
CA ASP A 53 -14.32 12.44 -6.57
C ASP A 53 -13.21 11.65 -5.85
N ARG A 54 -12.27 11.07 -6.61
CA ARG A 54 -11.14 10.36 -6.04
C ARG A 54 -10.06 11.28 -5.49
N ILE A 55 -9.83 12.42 -6.12
CA ILE A 55 -8.95 13.47 -5.61
C ILE A 55 -9.49 13.99 -4.27
N ALA A 56 -10.79 14.34 -4.23
CA ALA A 56 -11.43 14.86 -3.01
C ALA A 56 -11.29 13.88 -1.82
N ARG A 57 -11.48 12.57 -2.05
CA ARG A 57 -11.31 11.54 -1.02
C ARG A 57 -9.88 11.41 -0.53
N ARG A 58 -8.87 11.55 -1.41
CA ARG A 58 -7.45 11.56 -1.01
C ARG A 58 -7.07 12.81 -0.24
N GLN A 59 -7.68 13.95 -0.58
CA GLN A 59 -7.50 15.21 0.14
C GLN A 59 -8.17 15.19 1.51
N ASN A 60 -9.33 14.54 1.61
CA ASN A 60 -10.07 14.41 2.86
C ASN A 60 -10.63 13.00 3.04
N PRO A 61 -9.91 12.11 3.75
CA PRO A 61 -10.36 10.74 4.01
C PRO A 61 -11.68 10.63 4.79
N GLN A 62 -12.12 11.70 5.49
CA GLN A 62 -13.43 11.75 6.15
C GLN A 62 -14.62 11.63 5.17
N ILE A 63 -14.39 11.91 3.88
CA ILE A 63 -15.39 11.67 2.81
C ILE A 63 -15.61 10.17 2.59
N ILE A 64 -14.60 9.34 2.86
CA ILE A 64 -14.69 7.88 2.73
C ILE A 64 -15.43 7.29 3.93
N LEU A 65 -15.07 7.73 5.13
CA LEU A 65 -15.64 7.27 6.38
C LEU A 65 -15.75 8.46 7.34
N PRO A 66 -16.97 9.01 7.53
CA PRO A 66 -17.19 10.07 8.53
C PRO A 66 -16.79 9.60 9.93
N GLY A 67 -16.06 10.42 10.67
CA GLY A 67 -15.56 10.06 12.00
C GLY A 67 -14.30 9.18 11.99
N LEU A 68 -13.65 9.04 10.84
CA LEU A 68 -12.39 8.29 10.70
C LEU A 68 -11.33 8.81 11.67
N GLN A 69 -10.75 7.90 12.45
CA GLN A 69 -9.72 8.19 13.46
C GLN A 69 -8.37 7.52 13.12
N SER A 70 -8.42 6.30 12.60
CA SER A 70 -7.20 5.52 12.33
C SER A 70 -7.27 4.78 11.00
N ILE A 71 -6.11 4.62 10.38
CA ILE A 71 -5.90 3.78 9.20
C ILE A 71 -4.96 2.65 9.61
N ILE A 72 -5.45 1.42 9.57
CA ILE A 72 -4.68 0.20 9.77
C ILE A 72 -4.23 -0.24 8.39
N THR A 73 -2.92 -0.39 8.19
CA THR A 73 -2.35 -0.93 6.96
C THR A 73 -1.73 -2.29 7.23
N VAL A 74 -2.02 -3.25 6.37
CA VAL A 74 -1.45 -4.60 6.42
C VAL A 74 -0.66 -4.90 5.15
N GLY A 75 0.32 -5.81 5.27
CA GLY A 75 1.08 -6.33 4.14
C GLY A 75 0.99 -7.85 4.07
N LEU A 76 0.83 -8.38 2.85
CA LEU A 76 0.82 -9.82 2.57
C LEU A 76 1.83 -10.13 1.47
N SER A 77 2.88 -10.90 1.81
CA SER A 77 3.91 -11.31 0.85
C SER A 77 3.34 -12.24 -0.21
N TYR A 78 3.70 -11.99 -1.47
CA TYR A 78 3.32 -12.86 -2.60
C TYR A 78 4.51 -13.53 -3.28
N PHE A 79 5.73 -13.26 -2.83
CA PHE A 79 6.91 -13.88 -3.43
C PHE A 79 7.01 -15.35 -3.04
N THR A 80 6.92 -16.23 -4.04
CA THR A 80 7.03 -17.68 -3.84
C THR A 80 8.34 -18.25 -4.34
N ARG A 81 8.78 -17.83 -5.52
CA ARG A 81 10.02 -18.30 -6.16
C ARG A 81 10.44 -17.43 -7.34
N GLN A 82 11.70 -17.54 -7.72
CA GLN A 82 12.17 -16.99 -9.01
C GLN A 82 11.89 -17.95 -10.16
N VAL A 83 11.60 -17.39 -11.34
CA VAL A 83 11.54 -18.17 -12.58
C VAL A 83 12.93 -18.73 -12.86
N PRO A 84 13.08 -20.03 -13.13
CA PRO A 84 14.38 -20.61 -13.49
C PRO A 84 14.99 -19.90 -14.70
N PRO A 85 16.32 -19.63 -14.71
CA PRO A 85 16.98 -18.88 -15.79
C PRO A 85 16.68 -19.40 -17.19
N ARG A 86 16.57 -20.72 -17.37
CA ARG A 86 16.24 -21.37 -18.64
C ARG A 86 14.86 -20.94 -19.21
N ILE A 87 13.91 -20.62 -18.33
CA ILE A 87 12.57 -20.12 -18.71
C ILE A 87 12.60 -18.58 -18.82
N ALA A 88 13.27 -17.95 -17.87
CA ALA A 88 13.34 -16.49 -17.81
C ALA A 88 14.07 -15.86 -19.01
N ASN A 89 15.02 -16.59 -19.62
CA ASN A 89 15.82 -16.15 -20.75
C ASN A 89 15.33 -16.71 -22.10
N ASP A 90 14.23 -17.44 -22.13
CA ASP A 90 13.63 -17.96 -23.37
C ASP A 90 12.87 -16.84 -24.08
N PRO A 91 13.34 -16.38 -25.28
CA PRO A 91 12.74 -15.27 -26.00
C PRO A 91 11.34 -15.62 -26.57
N SER A 92 10.96 -16.89 -26.61
CA SER A 92 9.63 -17.33 -27.06
C SER A 92 8.55 -17.25 -25.95
N ARG A 93 8.93 -16.86 -24.72
CA ARG A 93 8.06 -16.82 -23.55
C ARG A 93 7.86 -15.41 -23.02
N GLY A 94 6.61 -15.06 -22.76
CA GLY A 94 6.28 -13.88 -21.96
C GLY A 94 6.56 -14.10 -20.47
N ARG A 95 6.69 -13.01 -19.74
CA ARG A 95 6.82 -13.04 -18.27
C ARG A 95 5.59 -12.41 -17.65
N ILE A 96 4.97 -13.15 -16.75
CA ILE A 96 3.90 -12.67 -15.89
C ILE A 96 4.52 -12.33 -14.53
N SER A 97 4.19 -11.16 -13.99
CA SER A 97 4.66 -10.75 -12.66
C SER A 97 4.17 -11.70 -11.57
N ASN A 98 5.00 -11.94 -10.57
CA ASN A 98 4.72 -12.89 -9.49
C ASN A 98 3.39 -12.62 -8.76
N TYR A 99 2.98 -11.36 -8.65
CA TYR A 99 1.72 -11.01 -7.98
C TYR A 99 0.48 -11.66 -8.64
N ALA A 100 0.57 -11.99 -9.93
CA ALA A 100 -0.52 -12.58 -10.72
C ALA A 100 -0.39 -14.11 -10.91
N TRP A 101 0.46 -14.79 -10.13
CA TRP A 101 0.68 -16.24 -10.29
C TRP A 101 -0.33 -17.12 -9.53
N GLY A 102 -1.07 -16.55 -8.64
CA GLY A 102 -2.01 -17.27 -7.78
C GLY A 102 -3.45 -16.86 -8.01
N VAL A 103 -4.23 -17.07 -6.97
CA VAL A 103 -5.60 -16.55 -6.86
C VAL A 103 -5.54 -15.02 -6.79
N ASP A 104 -6.61 -14.35 -7.24
CA ASP A 104 -6.73 -12.91 -7.13
C ASP A 104 -6.56 -12.48 -5.66
N TYR A 105 -5.61 -11.58 -5.42
CA TYR A 105 -5.29 -11.13 -4.07
C TYR A 105 -6.45 -10.38 -3.40
N HIS A 106 -7.37 -9.79 -4.18
CA HIS A 106 -8.59 -9.19 -3.65
C HIS A 106 -9.46 -10.24 -2.95
N ASP A 107 -9.60 -11.43 -3.56
CA ASP A 107 -10.37 -12.54 -3.00
C ASP A 107 -9.71 -13.14 -1.76
N VAL A 108 -8.40 -12.96 -1.59
CA VAL A 108 -7.64 -13.44 -0.43
C VAL A 108 -7.65 -12.43 0.70
N MET A 109 -7.36 -11.16 0.40
CA MET A 109 -7.13 -10.14 1.42
C MET A 109 -8.43 -9.52 1.94
N THR A 110 -9.41 -9.29 1.06
CA THR A 110 -10.67 -8.62 1.45
C THR A 110 -11.39 -9.37 2.56
N PRO A 111 -11.65 -10.70 2.47
CA PRO A 111 -12.31 -11.43 3.54
C PRO A 111 -11.54 -11.39 4.88
N ARG A 112 -10.22 -11.47 4.82
CA ARG A 112 -9.37 -11.41 6.03
C ARG A 112 -9.42 -10.03 6.70
N LEU A 113 -9.45 -8.95 5.91
CA LEU A 113 -9.62 -7.59 6.43
C LEU A 113 -11.03 -7.36 6.98
N GLU A 114 -12.05 -7.93 6.36
CA GLU A 114 -13.42 -7.89 6.88
C GLU A 114 -13.55 -8.64 8.20
N GLU A 115 -12.86 -9.76 8.35
CA GLU A 115 -12.77 -10.50 9.61
C GLU A 115 -12.05 -9.68 10.68
N LEU A 116 -10.97 -8.97 10.33
CA LEU A 116 -10.29 -8.05 11.24
C LEU A 116 -11.20 -6.87 11.65
N ALA A 117 -11.99 -6.35 10.72
CA ALA A 117 -12.98 -5.31 11.00
C ALA A 117 -14.11 -5.80 11.93
N ALA A 118 -14.58 -7.03 11.73
CA ALA A 118 -15.56 -7.66 12.61
C ALA A 118 -14.98 -7.85 14.05
N TRP A 119 -13.75 -8.30 14.14
CA TRP A 119 -13.03 -8.45 15.41
C TRP A 119 -12.89 -7.11 16.18
N LEU A 120 -12.65 -5.99 15.48
CA LEU A 120 -12.64 -4.65 16.09
C LEU A 120 -14.05 -4.25 16.58
N ARG A 121 -15.09 -4.55 15.80
CA ARG A 121 -16.49 -4.24 16.17
C ARG A 121 -16.97 -5.02 17.39
N GLU A 122 -16.47 -6.22 17.62
CA GLU A 122 -16.75 -6.98 18.85
C GLU A 122 -16.24 -6.26 20.11
N ARG A 123 -15.16 -5.47 19.96
CA ARG A 123 -14.52 -4.71 21.08
C ARG A 123 -15.12 -3.33 21.27
N ASP A 124 -15.56 -2.73 20.18
CA ASP A 124 -16.32 -1.48 20.19
C ASP A 124 -17.48 -1.59 19.17
N PRO A 125 -18.69 -1.95 19.64
CA PRO A 125 -19.86 -2.11 18.77
C PRO A 125 -20.29 -0.84 18.03
N HIS A 126 -19.84 0.35 18.47
CA HIS A 126 -20.12 1.62 17.80
C HIS A 126 -19.09 1.97 16.72
N SER A 127 -17.99 1.26 16.65
CA SER A 127 -16.97 1.50 15.62
C SER A 127 -17.47 1.14 14.23
N GLN A 128 -17.10 1.95 13.26
CA GLN A 128 -17.33 1.70 11.84
C GLN A 128 -16.01 1.47 11.15
N SER A 129 -16.03 0.64 10.12
CA SER A 129 -14.83 0.33 9.34
C SER A 129 -15.13 0.29 7.84
N ARG A 130 -14.10 0.59 7.04
CA ARG A 130 -14.11 0.44 5.59
C ARG A 130 -12.83 -0.25 5.16
N VAL A 131 -12.95 -1.35 4.42
CA VAL A 131 -11.84 -2.12 3.89
C VAL A 131 -11.52 -1.68 2.46
N TYR A 132 -10.24 -1.59 2.14
CA TYR A 132 -9.72 -1.41 0.79
C TYR A 132 -8.55 -2.36 0.52
N VAL A 133 -8.52 -2.88 -0.70
CA VAL A 133 -7.39 -3.56 -1.29
C VAL A 133 -7.26 -2.99 -2.70
N ASP A 134 -6.25 -2.14 -2.95
CA ASP A 134 -5.92 -1.47 -4.22
C ASP A 134 -7.03 -0.57 -4.82
N THR A 135 -8.29 -0.89 -4.63
CA THR A 135 -9.42 -0.19 -5.29
C THR A 135 -9.85 1.10 -4.59
N GLY A 136 -9.30 1.41 -3.43
CA GLY A 136 -9.62 2.58 -2.63
C GLY A 136 -9.12 3.91 -3.22
N ALA A 137 -9.80 5.01 -2.87
CA ALA A 137 -9.32 6.35 -3.22
C ALA A 137 -8.42 6.91 -2.11
N ILE A 138 -7.39 6.15 -1.74
CA ILE A 138 -6.35 6.50 -0.75
C ILE A 138 -4.96 6.28 -1.36
N LEU A 139 -3.92 6.83 -0.74
CA LEU A 139 -2.53 6.63 -1.16
C LEU A 139 -1.89 5.55 -0.28
N GLU A 140 -2.24 4.29 -0.53
CA GLU A 140 -1.89 3.12 0.29
C GLU A 140 -0.42 3.04 0.66
N ARG A 141 0.49 3.17 -0.32
CA ARG A 141 1.95 3.12 -0.06
C ARG A 141 2.43 4.20 0.88
N ASP A 142 1.79 5.36 0.87
CA ASP A 142 2.17 6.49 1.74
C ASP A 142 1.66 6.26 3.18
N HIS A 143 0.44 5.76 3.33
CA HIS A 143 -0.09 5.32 4.62
C HIS A 143 0.71 4.15 5.19
N ALA A 144 1.07 3.17 4.37
CA ALA A 144 1.93 2.06 4.75
C ALA A 144 3.32 2.51 5.24
N GLN A 145 3.93 3.50 4.56
CA GLN A 145 5.17 4.11 5.04
C GLN A 145 4.97 4.82 6.38
N THR A 146 3.88 5.56 6.54
CA THR A 146 3.56 6.27 7.79
C THR A 146 3.32 5.29 8.93
N ALA A 147 2.72 4.14 8.63
CA ALA A 147 2.49 3.03 9.56
C ALA A 147 3.74 2.16 9.82
N GLY A 148 4.89 2.46 9.18
CA GLY A 148 6.16 1.80 9.44
C GLY A 148 6.43 0.51 8.67
N LEU A 149 5.62 0.17 7.65
CA LEU A 149 5.77 -1.08 6.89
C LEU A 149 6.95 -1.04 5.89
N GLY A 150 7.49 0.11 5.61
CA GLY A 150 8.60 0.27 4.69
C GLY A 150 8.85 1.73 4.31
N PHE A 151 9.76 1.96 3.38
CA PHE A 151 10.06 3.29 2.85
C PHE A 151 9.80 3.37 1.36
N THR A 152 9.45 4.55 0.87
CA THR A 152 9.26 4.74 -0.58
C THR A 152 10.60 4.81 -1.29
N GLY A 153 10.81 3.91 -2.24
CA GLY A 153 11.96 3.89 -3.13
C GLY A 153 11.88 4.95 -4.22
N LYS A 154 13.03 5.26 -4.86
CA LYS A 154 13.11 6.17 -6.02
C LYS A 154 12.26 5.70 -7.20
N ASN A 155 11.90 4.41 -7.26
CA ASN A 155 10.97 3.81 -8.22
C ASN A 155 9.50 3.91 -7.82
N THR A 156 9.17 4.70 -6.82
CA THR A 156 7.82 4.89 -6.28
C THR A 156 7.19 3.69 -5.57
N MET A 157 7.90 2.56 -5.48
CA MET A 157 7.43 1.39 -4.74
C MET A 157 7.70 1.52 -3.24
N LEU A 158 6.84 0.90 -2.42
CA LEU A 158 7.15 0.70 -1.01
C LEU A 158 8.16 -0.45 -0.89
N ILE A 159 9.20 -0.26 -0.08
CA ILE A 159 10.28 -1.21 0.13
C ILE A 159 10.36 -1.54 1.61
N ASP A 160 10.07 -2.79 1.97
CA ASP A 160 10.41 -3.35 3.26
C ASP A 160 11.92 -3.62 3.27
N PRO A 161 12.68 -3.14 4.27
CA PRO A 161 14.13 -3.33 4.32
C PRO A 161 14.60 -4.78 4.33
N LYS A 162 13.75 -5.72 4.77
CA LYS A 162 14.06 -7.15 4.88
C LYS A 162 13.54 -7.95 3.69
N ASN A 163 12.31 -7.65 3.24
CA ASN A 163 11.56 -8.47 2.29
C ASN A 163 11.46 -7.83 0.88
N GLY A 164 11.93 -6.59 0.70
CA GLY A 164 11.84 -5.88 -0.57
C GLY A 164 10.43 -5.34 -0.83
N SER A 165 9.96 -5.42 -2.11
CA SER A 165 8.65 -4.88 -2.53
C SER A 165 7.66 -5.96 -2.97
N TRP A 166 7.84 -7.20 -2.50
CA TRP A 166 7.08 -8.37 -2.93
C TRP A 166 5.90 -8.66 -2.03
N PHE A 167 5.09 -7.64 -1.75
CA PHE A 167 3.89 -7.76 -0.91
C PHE A 167 2.76 -6.89 -1.42
N PHE A 168 1.55 -7.36 -1.21
CA PHE A 168 0.33 -6.58 -1.38
C PHE A 168 0.09 -5.71 -0.15
N LEU A 169 -0.65 -4.63 -0.36
CA LEU A 169 -1.16 -3.77 0.72
C LEU A 169 -2.67 -3.92 0.83
N GLY A 170 -3.17 -3.74 2.04
CA GLY A 170 -4.57 -3.59 2.30
C GLY A 170 -4.79 -2.65 3.48
N GLU A 171 -5.88 -1.92 3.46
CA GLU A 171 -6.22 -0.92 4.46
C GLU A 171 -7.57 -1.18 5.09
N LEU A 172 -7.61 -0.96 6.38
CA LEU A 172 -8.83 -0.91 7.17
C LEU A 172 -8.91 0.48 7.83
N LEU A 173 -9.79 1.30 7.30
CA LEU A 173 -10.13 2.59 7.84
C LEU A 173 -11.13 2.40 8.97
N THR A 174 -10.93 3.04 10.14
CA THR A 174 -11.83 2.85 11.28
C THR A 174 -12.07 4.13 12.06
N THR A 175 -13.28 4.24 12.62
CA THR A 175 -13.63 5.32 13.57
C THR A 175 -13.04 5.08 14.96
N LEU A 176 -12.41 3.93 15.18
CA LEU A 176 -11.72 3.62 16.44
C LEU A 176 -10.40 4.39 16.52
N ALA A 177 -10.20 5.12 17.62
CA ALA A 177 -8.93 5.79 17.89
C ALA A 177 -7.89 4.77 18.39
N LEU A 178 -6.97 4.40 17.52
CA LEU A 178 -5.86 3.50 17.84
C LEU A 178 -4.55 4.29 17.95
N PRO A 179 -3.66 3.92 18.87
CA PRO A 179 -2.33 4.52 18.92
C PRO A 179 -1.59 4.24 17.61
N PRO A 180 -0.96 5.24 16.99
CA PRO A 180 -0.18 5.02 15.78
C PRO A 180 1.04 4.17 16.11
N THR A 181 1.47 3.37 15.13
CA THR A 181 2.75 2.65 15.23
C THR A 181 3.89 3.66 15.43
N PRO A 182 4.76 3.46 16.41
CA PRO A 182 5.89 4.34 16.62
C PRO A 182 6.73 4.49 15.34
N PRO A 183 7.21 5.69 15.01
CA PRO A 183 8.06 5.90 13.85
C PRO A 183 9.28 4.98 13.89
N ALA A 184 9.44 4.14 12.87
CA ALA A 184 10.64 3.33 12.71
C ALA A 184 11.74 4.16 12.01
N ALA A 185 12.99 3.94 12.39
CA ALA A 185 14.16 4.45 11.66
C ALA A 185 14.29 3.65 10.35
N LEU A 186 13.52 4.04 9.34
CA LEU A 186 13.54 3.38 8.04
C LEU A 186 14.74 3.87 7.20
N PRO A 187 15.40 2.98 6.46
CA PRO A 187 16.44 3.37 5.52
C PRO A 187 15.87 4.21 4.36
N SER A 188 16.74 4.69 3.50
CA SER A 188 16.38 5.37 2.26
C SER A 188 17.24 4.86 1.11
N CYS A 189 16.90 5.22 -0.11
CA CYS A 189 17.72 4.86 -1.29
C CYS A 189 19.10 5.55 -1.31
N GLY A 190 19.36 6.60 -0.51
CA GLY A 190 20.62 7.32 -0.51
C GLY A 190 21.09 7.66 -1.94
N SER A 191 22.32 7.31 -2.28
CA SER A 191 22.90 7.48 -3.61
C SER A 191 22.48 6.41 -4.63
N CYS A 192 21.78 5.34 -4.25
CA CYS A 192 21.35 4.29 -5.16
C CYS A 192 20.39 4.81 -6.24
N HIS A 193 20.63 4.43 -7.49
CA HIS A 193 19.79 4.81 -8.65
C HIS A 193 19.56 3.64 -9.62
N ARG A 194 19.80 2.40 -9.19
CA ARG A 194 19.71 1.20 -10.03
C ARG A 194 18.37 1.05 -10.74
N CYS A 195 17.25 1.30 -10.05
CA CYS A 195 15.92 1.20 -10.66
C CYS A 195 15.67 2.25 -11.75
N LEU A 196 16.25 3.45 -11.62
CA LEU A 196 16.10 4.52 -12.60
C LEU A 196 16.86 4.17 -13.90
N THR A 197 18.09 3.68 -13.77
CA THR A 197 18.93 3.29 -14.93
C THR A 197 18.46 1.98 -15.57
N ALA A 198 17.85 1.07 -14.81
CA ALA A 198 17.37 -0.21 -15.34
C ALA A 198 16.03 -0.13 -16.07
N CYS A 199 15.32 1.00 -15.98
CA CYS A 199 14.03 1.15 -16.66
C CYS A 199 14.20 1.27 -18.17
N PRO A 200 13.74 0.28 -18.99
CA PRO A 200 14.00 0.27 -20.43
C PRO A 200 13.28 1.37 -21.18
N THR A 201 12.21 1.90 -20.64
CA THR A 201 11.39 2.97 -21.23
C THR A 201 11.71 4.35 -20.68
N GLY A 202 12.60 4.45 -19.69
CA GLY A 202 12.90 5.70 -18.99
C GLY A 202 11.66 6.31 -18.33
N ALA A 203 10.77 5.46 -17.76
CA ALA A 203 9.53 5.89 -17.14
C ALA A 203 9.73 6.67 -15.82
N PHE A 204 10.96 6.83 -15.35
CA PHE A 204 11.31 7.62 -14.17
C PHE A 204 12.07 8.90 -14.60
N PRO A 205 11.38 10.00 -14.93
CA PRO A 205 12.03 11.24 -15.32
C PRO A 205 12.85 11.86 -14.18
N ALA A 206 12.50 11.54 -12.94
CA ALA A 206 13.24 11.91 -11.74
C ALA A 206 13.03 10.84 -10.65
N ALA A 207 13.87 10.88 -9.62
CA ALA A 207 13.66 10.06 -8.42
C ALA A 207 12.27 10.35 -7.81
N TYR A 208 11.54 9.29 -7.44
CA TYR A 208 10.20 9.35 -6.86
C TYR A 208 9.09 9.84 -7.80
N VAL A 209 9.36 9.95 -9.09
CA VAL A 209 8.38 10.37 -10.10
C VAL A 209 8.27 9.30 -11.18
N LEU A 210 7.07 8.76 -11.37
CA LEU A 210 6.73 7.84 -12.44
C LEU A 210 5.96 8.60 -13.54
N ASP A 211 6.34 8.46 -14.78
CA ASP A 211 5.53 8.86 -15.93
C ASP A 211 4.82 7.61 -16.49
N ALA A 212 3.54 7.43 -16.16
CA ALA A 212 2.79 6.24 -16.52
C ALA A 212 2.56 6.11 -18.04
N ARG A 213 2.71 7.20 -18.80
CA ARG A 213 2.65 7.19 -20.28
C ARG A 213 3.80 6.40 -20.90
N ARG A 214 4.87 6.19 -20.14
CA ARG A 214 6.09 5.49 -20.56
C ARG A 214 6.28 4.13 -19.86
N CYS A 215 5.42 3.82 -18.92
CA CYS A 215 5.50 2.58 -18.12
C CYS A 215 4.73 1.44 -18.80
#